data_c0f2ad3ba6586f5eec696c3f54c5c232
#
_entry.id   c0f2ad3ba6586f5eec696c3f54c5c232
#
_cell.length_a   1.000
_cell.length_b   1.000
_cell.length_c   1.000
_cell.angle_alpha   90.00
_cell.angle_beta   90.00
_cell.angle_gamma   90.00
#
_symmetry.space_group_name_H-M   'P 1'
#
loop_
_entity.id
_entity.type
_entity.pdbx_description
1 polymer ?
#
loop_
_entity_poly.entity_id
_entity_poly.type
_entity_poly.pdbx_seq_one_letter_code
_entity_poly.pdbx_strand_id
1 'polypeptide(L)'
;MQVTIKSINGVVLIELEGSLDGKTAPEVQKQVLPSAEGQNKVILDMTRVNYISSAGLRVLLLLYRQLKAKGGRIALVGMSEEIKDVMSNTGLLNFFLIADSLNSGIAALG
;
A
#
# COMPACT_ATOMS: atom_id res chain seq x y z
N MET A 1 8.74 -10.45 -6.26
CA MET A 1 8.15 -9.10 -6.26
C MET A 1 9.25 -8.05 -6.17
N GLN A 2 9.11 -6.98 -6.90
CA GLN A 2 10.03 -5.87 -6.84
C GLN A 2 9.43 -4.72 -6.04
N VAL A 3 10.22 -4.14 -5.13
CA VAL A 3 9.79 -3.04 -4.28
C VAL A 3 10.72 -1.86 -4.51
N THR A 4 10.15 -0.70 -4.83
CA THR A 4 10.91 0.54 -4.99
C THR A 4 10.35 1.57 -4.02
N ILE A 5 11.21 2.19 -3.23
CA ILE A 5 10.79 3.13 -2.19
C ILE A 5 11.43 4.48 -2.46
N LYS A 6 10.61 5.52 -2.54
CA LYS A 6 11.03 6.89 -2.83
C LYS A 6 10.41 7.85 -1.82
N SER A 7 11.02 9.01 -1.66
CA SER A 7 10.45 10.11 -0.86
C SER A 7 10.16 11.28 -1.79
N ILE A 8 8.91 11.75 -1.78
CA ILE A 8 8.45 12.84 -2.63
C ILE A 8 7.67 13.83 -1.76
N ASN A 9 8.23 15.02 -1.55
CA ASN A 9 7.54 16.11 -0.83
C ASN A 9 6.95 15.66 0.53
N GLY A 10 7.71 14.90 1.30
CA GLY A 10 7.26 14.43 2.61
C GLY A 10 6.36 13.21 2.57
N VAL A 11 6.15 12.64 1.39
CA VAL A 11 5.35 11.43 1.20
C VAL A 11 6.30 10.28 0.85
N VAL A 12 6.11 9.13 1.50
CA VAL A 12 6.82 7.90 1.12
C VAL A 12 6.01 7.23 0.02
N LEU A 13 6.63 7.08 -1.14
CA LEU A 13 6.03 6.36 -2.27
C LEU A 13 6.64 4.96 -2.34
N ILE A 14 5.79 3.95 -2.24
CA ILE A 14 6.19 2.55 -2.34
C ILE A 14 5.57 1.96 -3.60
N GLU A 15 6.42 1.63 -4.56
CA GLU A 15 5.98 1.02 -5.82
C GLU A 15 6.19 -0.49 -5.74
N LEU A 16 5.13 -1.25 -5.96
CA LEU A 16 5.16 -2.70 -5.94
C LEU A 16 4.94 -3.24 -7.35
N GLU A 17 5.71 -4.26 -7.71
CA GLU A 17 5.58 -4.90 -9.03
C GLU A 17 5.62 -6.40 -8.88
N GLY A 18 4.58 -7.09 -9.37
CA GLY A 18 4.49 -8.54 -9.38
C GLY A 18 3.33 -9.06 -8.53
N SER A 19 3.51 -10.25 -7.97
CA SER A 19 2.50 -10.92 -7.14
C SER A 19 2.83 -10.74 -5.68
N LEU A 20 1.85 -10.33 -4.89
CA LEU A 20 1.98 -10.20 -3.45
C LEU A 20 1.26 -11.39 -2.80
N ASP A 21 2.02 -12.40 -2.46
CA ASP A 21 1.50 -13.69 -2.00
C ASP A 21 2.33 -14.24 -0.82
N GLY A 22 2.08 -15.49 -0.43
CA GLY A 22 2.76 -16.09 0.71
C GLY A 22 4.27 -16.21 0.55
N LYS A 23 4.78 -16.26 -0.67
CA LYS A 23 6.21 -16.35 -0.94
C LYS A 23 6.88 -14.97 -0.85
N THR A 24 6.21 -13.94 -1.34
CA THR A 24 6.78 -12.59 -1.42
C THR A 24 6.47 -11.73 -0.21
N ALA A 25 5.38 -12.00 0.48
CA ALA A 25 4.91 -11.18 1.59
C ALA A 25 5.96 -10.96 2.70
N PRO A 26 6.72 -11.97 3.16
CA PRO A 26 7.71 -11.74 4.22
C PRO A 26 8.77 -10.72 3.82
N GLU A 27 9.27 -10.78 2.58
CA GLU A 27 10.29 -9.84 2.11
C GLU A 27 9.72 -8.45 1.91
N VAL A 28 8.50 -8.36 1.38
CA VAL A 28 7.82 -7.07 1.21
C VAL A 28 7.60 -6.43 2.58
N GLN A 29 7.16 -7.19 3.57
CA GLN A 29 6.95 -6.70 4.92
C GLN A 29 8.23 -6.14 5.51
N LYS A 30 9.37 -6.82 5.34
CA LYS A 30 10.66 -6.38 5.85
C LYS A 30 11.10 -5.04 5.25
N GLN A 31 10.73 -4.76 4.01
CA GLN A 31 11.11 -3.52 3.34
C GLN A 31 10.12 -2.39 3.61
N VAL A 32 8.84 -2.71 3.58
CA VAL A 32 7.77 -1.71 3.60
C VAL A 32 7.52 -1.15 4.99
N LEU A 33 7.44 -2.01 6.02
CA LEU A 33 7.15 -1.52 7.37
C LEU A 33 8.23 -0.58 7.90
N PRO A 34 9.53 -0.88 7.79
CA PRO A 34 10.55 0.06 8.25
C PRO A 34 10.56 1.37 7.47
N SER A 35 10.24 1.34 6.16
CA SER A 35 10.24 2.55 5.35
C SER A 35 9.20 3.57 5.80
N ALA A 36 8.13 3.12 6.45
CA ALA A 36 7.06 3.97 6.93
C ALA A 36 7.28 4.46 8.37
N GLU A 37 8.32 3.97 9.05
CA GLU A 37 8.61 4.44 10.41
C GLU A 37 8.99 5.91 10.39
N GLY A 38 8.39 6.68 11.32
CA GLY A 38 8.63 8.12 11.38
C GLY A 38 7.96 8.92 10.28
N GLN A 39 7.20 8.27 9.39
CA GLN A 39 6.50 8.93 8.30
C GLN A 39 5.00 8.98 8.58
N ASN A 40 4.34 10.04 8.11
CA ASN A 40 2.91 10.23 8.34
C ASN A 40 2.07 10.06 7.09
N LYS A 41 2.70 10.08 5.92
CA LYS A 41 2.00 9.99 4.64
C LYS A 41 2.68 8.95 3.76
N VAL A 42 1.92 7.94 3.35
CA VAL A 42 2.44 6.85 2.52
C VAL A 42 1.50 6.62 1.35
N ILE A 43 2.07 6.40 0.18
CA ILE A 43 1.34 5.96 -1.00
C ILE A 43 1.91 4.61 -1.42
N LEU A 44 1.01 3.63 -1.58
CA LEU A 44 1.33 2.35 -2.20
C LEU A 44 0.85 2.39 -3.64
N ASP A 45 1.79 2.34 -4.58
CA ASP A 45 1.47 2.26 -5.99
C ASP A 45 1.28 0.79 -6.37
N MET A 46 0.04 0.42 -6.63
CA MET A 46 -0.39 -0.94 -6.93
C MET A 46 -0.58 -1.18 -8.43
N THR A 47 -0.18 -0.23 -9.26
CA THR A 47 -0.43 -0.28 -10.71
C THR A 47 0.12 -1.56 -11.34
N ARG A 48 1.26 -2.05 -10.85
CA ARG A 48 1.94 -3.22 -11.41
C ARG A 48 1.78 -4.48 -10.56
N VAL A 49 0.87 -4.45 -9.59
CA VAL A 49 0.54 -5.64 -8.81
C VAL A 49 -0.52 -6.42 -9.59
N ASN A 50 -0.20 -7.68 -9.92
CA ASN A 50 -1.08 -8.50 -10.73
C ASN A 50 -1.86 -9.53 -9.91
N TYR A 51 -1.50 -9.76 -8.66
CA TYR A 51 -2.17 -10.72 -7.80
C TYR A 51 -1.90 -10.39 -6.34
N ILE A 52 -2.89 -10.60 -5.49
CA ILE A 52 -2.75 -10.46 -4.05
C ILE A 52 -3.46 -11.62 -3.34
N SER A 53 -2.75 -12.26 -2.39
CA SER A 53 -3.31 -13.32 -1.57
C SER A 53 -3.65 -12.79 -0.18
N SER A 54 -4.21 -13.66 0.67
CA SER A 54 -4.49 -13.30 2.07
C SER A 54 -3.23 -12.90 2.82
N ALA A 55 -2.09 -13.52 2.51
CA ALA A 55 -0.81 -13.12 3.10
C ALA A 55 -0.42 -11.70 2.69
N GLY A 56 -0.68 -11.34 1.42
CA GLY A 56 -0.45 -9.98 0.94
C GLY A 56 -1.38 -8.96 1.59
N LEU A 57 -2.65 -9.31 1.72
CA LEU A 57 -3.62 -8.44 2.40
C LEU A 57 -3.19 -8.16 3.84
N ARG A 58 -2.60 -9.15 4.50
CA ARG A 58 -2.08 -8.96 5.87
C ARG A 58 -0.97 -7.91 5.92
N VAL A 59 -0.08 -7.89 4.93
CA VAL A 59 0.99 -6.87 4.87
C VAL A 59 0.38 -5.48 4.77
N LEU A 60 -0.62 -5.31 3.90
CA LEU A 60 -1.32 -4.02 3.77
C LEU A 60 -1.97 -3.61 5.08
N LEU A 61 -2.60 -4.55 5.77
CA LEU A 61 -3.25 -4.27 7.05
C LEU A 61 -2.25 -3.87 8.13
N LEU A 62 -1.08 -4.54 8.18
CA LEU A 62 -0.03 -4.18 9.12
C LEU A 62 0.49 -2.77 8.88
N LEU A 63 0.68 -2.42 7.62
CA LEU A 63 1.13 -1.07 7.26
C LEU A 63 0.08 -0.03 7.64
N TYR A 64 -1.20 -0.31 7.38
CA TYR A 64 -2.29 0.55 7.80
C TYR A 64 -2.27 0.79 9.31
N ARG A 65 -2.15 -0.28 10.10
CA ARG A 65 -2.15 -0.18 11.55
C ARG A 65 -0.96 0.62 12.06
N GLN A 66 0.21 0.43 11.47
CA GLN A 66 1.41 1.16 11.85
C GLN A 66 1.22 2.66 11.66
N LEU A 67 0.64 3.07 10.52
CA LEU A 67 0.39 4.47 10.24
C LEU A 67 -0.74 5.03 11.11
N LYS A 68 -1.81 4.27 11.29
CA LYS A 68 -2.95 4.70 12.10
C LYS A 68 -2.57 4.97 13.55
N ALA A 69 -1.66 4.17 14.11
CA ALA A 69 -1.22 4.30 15.48
C ALA A 69 -0.57 5.66 15.78
N LYS A 70 -0.03 6.32 14.77
CA LYS A 70 0.61 7.64 14.93
C LYS A 70 -0.13 8.76 14.18
N GLY A 71 -1.39 8.50 13.81
CA GLY A 71 -2.21 9.49 13.12
C GLY A 71 -1.84 9.73 11.67
N GLY A 72 -1.09 8.81 11.07
CA GLY A 72 -0.70 8.91 9.67
C GLY A 72 -1.81 8.49 8.72
N ARG A 73 -1.55 8.68 7.43
CA ARG A 73 -2.49 8.35 6.36
C ARG A 73 -1.81 7.51 5.29
N ILE A 74 -2.59 6.64 4.67
CA ILE A 74 -2.11 5.78 3.59
C ILE A 74 -3.12 5.77 2.44
N ALA A 75 -2.61 5.93 1.22
CA ALA A 75 -3.41 5.83 0.00
C ALA A 75 -2.90 4.69 -0.87
N LEU A 76 -3.82 3.98 -1.51
CA LEU A 76 -3.51 2.98 -2.52
C LEU A 76 -3.87 3.57 -3.88
N VAL A 77 -2.95 3.52 -4.84
CA VAL A 77 -3.18 4.07 -6.16
C VAL A 77 -3.01 3.00 -7.23
N GLY A 78 -3.77 3.12 -8.31
CA GLY A 78 -3.61 2.31 -9.50
C GLY A 78 -4.03 0.85 -9.38
N MET A 79 -4.83 0.48 -8.39
CA MET A 79 -5.28 -0.91 -8.26
C MET A 79 -6.13 -1.34 -9.46
N SER A 80 -5.91 -2.60 -9.90
CA SER A 80 -6.82 -3.21 -10.88
C SER A 80 -8.19 -3.45 -10.26
N GLU A 81 -9.20 -3.61 -11.11
CA GLU A 81 -10.55 -3.93 -10.63
C GLU A 81 -10.57 -5.25 -9.86
N GLU A 82 -9.77 -6.23 -10.30
CA GLU A 82 -9.68 -7.53 -9.63
C GLU A 82 -9.16 -7.39 -8.20
N ILE A 83 -8.13 -6.58 -7.99
CA ILE A 83 -7.58 -6.35 -6.65
C ILE A 83 -8.54 -5.53 -5.80
N LYS A 84 -9.20 -4.54 -6.39
CA LYS A 84 -10.24 -3.79 -5.68
C LYS A 84 -11.36 -4.70 -5.20
N ASP A 85 -11.78 -5.65 -6.04
CA ASP A 85 -12.84 -6.60 -5.67
C ASP A 85 -12.41 -7.48 -4.49
N VAL A 86 -11.20 -7.98 -4.51
CA VAL A 86 -10.67 -8.78 -3.40
C VAL A 86 -10.67 -7.97 -2.11
N MET A 87 -10.20 -6.74 -2.16
CA MET A 87 -10.15 -5.88 -0.97
C MET A 87 -11.53 -5.47 -0.50
N SER A 88 -12.46 -5.23 -1.43
CA SER A 88 -13.84 -4.91 -1.11
C SER A 88 -14.52 -6.09 -0.41
N ASN A 89 -14.35 -7.30 -0.95
CA ASN A 89 -14.96 -8.50 -0.40
C ASN A 89 -14.44 -8.86 1.00
N THR A 90 -13.21 -8.49 1.31
CA THR A 90 -12.62 -8.74 2.63
C THR A 90 -12.85 -7.59 3.61
N GLY A 91 -13.47 -6.50 3.16
CA GLY A 91 -13.69 -5.30 3.98
C GLY A 91 -12.47 -4.41 4.14
N LEU A 92 -11.32 -4.78 3.59
CA LEU A 92 -10.09 -4.01 3.74
C LEU A 92 -10.08 -2.71 2.96
N LEU A 93 -10.83 -2.63 1.87
CA LEU A 93 -10.83 -1.45 1.01
C LEU A 93 -11.19 -0.18 1.77
N ASN A 94 -12.08 -0.30 2.76
CA ASN A 94 -12.58 0.84 3.52
C ASN A 94 -11.56 1.48 4.46
N PHE A 95 -10.45 0.79 4.73
CA PHE A 95 -9.41 1.32 5.61
C PHE A 95 -8.47 2.30 4.91
N PHE A 96 -8.46 2.29 3.59
CA PHE A 96 -7.49 3.05 2.81
C PHE A 96 -8.14 4.16 2.03
N LEU A 97 -7.36 5.22 1.78
CA LEU A 97 -7.71 6.21 0.78
C LEU A 97 -7.41 5.59 -0.58
N ILE A 98 -8.32 5.70 -1.52
CA ILE A 98 -8.20 5.07 -2.83
C ILE A 98 -8.14 6.15 -3.90
N ALA A 99 -7.18 6.04 -4.81
CA ALA A 99 -7.04 6.98 -5.91
C ALA A 99 -6.58 6.25 -7.18
N ASP A 100 -6.84 6.85 -8.33
CA ASP A 100 -6.50 6.25 -9.61
C ASP A 100 -5.07 6.54 -10.06
N SER A 101 -4.49 7.62 -9.57
CA SER A 101 -3.16 8.06 -9.99
C SER A 101 -2.35 8.56 -8.79
N LEU A 102 -1.05 8.70 -9.01
CA LEU A 102 -0.16 9.26 -8.00
C LEU A 102 -0.58 10.66 -7.59
N ASN A 103 -0.90 11.51 -8.56
CA ASN A 103 -1.30 12.89 -8.26
C ASN A 103 -2.58 12.94 -7.42
N SER A 104 -3.59 12.14 -7.75
CA SER A 104 -4.82 12.10 -6.95
C SER A 104 -4.58 11.47 -5.59
N GLY A 105 -3.65 10.52 -5.48
CA GLY A 105 -3.24 9.94 -4.20
C GLY A 105 -2.59 10.96 -3.29
N ILE A 106 -1.70 11.78 -3.82
CA ILE A 106 -1.07 12.86 -3.05
C ILE A 106 -2.12 13.85 -2.57
N ALA A 107 -3.05 14.23 -3.44
CA ALA A 107 -4.14 15.13 -3.08
C ALA A 107 -5.03 14.56 -1.99
N ALA A 108 -5.32 13.25 -2.03
CA ALA A 108 -6.16 12.59 -1.03
C ALA A 108 -5.50 12.58 0.36
N LEU A 109 -4.18 12.56 0.41
CA LEU A 109 -3.46 12.58 1.68
C LEU A 109 -3.47 13.96 2.34
N GLY A 110 -3.86 14.97 1.60
CA GLY A 110 -3.92 16.33 2.11
C GLY A 110 -2.56 16.97 2.24
#